data_415eaaf524765bc62d143dc4e9fc4afd
#
_entry.id   415eaaf524765bc62d143dc4e9fc4afd
#
_cell.length_a   1.000
_cell.length_b   1.000
_cell.length_c   1.000
_cell.angle_alpha   90.00
_cell.angle_beta   90.00
_cell.angle_gamma   90.00
#
_symmetry.space_group_name_H-M   'P 1'
#
loop_
_entity.id
_entity.type
_entity.pdbx_description
1 polymer ?
#
loop_
_entity_poly.entity_id
_entity_poly.type
_entity_poly.pdbx_seq_one_letter_code
_entity_poly.pdbx_strand_id
1 'polypeptide(L)'
;MKIYFSALALVALFLSAVTALATINPALQMQTGNPSAAATDPIANRTNFLIQRAQYAFGYNDTTREPNWVAWNLTSGDVGSSGRSPDFFQDTTLPAGFYQVLPTDYSGSGYDRGHLCPSGDRTVTRADNDVVFFMSNMMPQAPDNNQGVWASFETYCRTLADTGNEVLIIAGPGGFAGSTIASGVSIPGFTWKIAVV
;
A
#
# COMPACT_ATOMS: atom_id res chain seq x y z
N MET A 1 -33.13 71.32 -6.83
CA MET A 1 -32.11 70.59 -6.12
C MET A 1 -32.34 69.10 -6.38
N LYS A 2 -31.56 68.47 -7.30
CA LYS A 2 -31.71 67.05 -7.67
C LYS A 2 -30.69 66.25 -6.89
N ILE A 3 -31.20 65.33 -6.06
CA ILE A 3 -30.36 64.42 -5.24
C ILE A 3 -30.17 63.14 -6.06
N TYR A 4 -28.88 62.84 -6.40
CA TYR A 4 -28.51 61.57 -7.04
C TYR A 4 -28.09 60.60 -5.96
N PHE A 5 -28.78 59.45 -5.83
CA PHE A 5 -28.35 58.34 -5.03
C PHE A 5 -27.49 57.39 -5.90
N SER A 6 -26.22 57.31 -5.55
CA SER A 6 -25.31 56.28 -6.11
C SER A 6 -25.47 54.99 -5.30
N ALA A 7 -26.02 53.97 -5.95
CA ALA A 7 -26.04 52.63 -5.39
C ALA A 7 -24.65 51.96 -5.58
N LEU A 8 -23.95 51.71 -4.48
CA LEU A 8 -22.70 50.94 -4.47
C LEU A 8 -23.07 49.45 -4.45
N ALA A 9 -22.92 48.75 -5.57
CA ALA A 9 -23.10 47.30 -5.62
C ALA A 9 -21.83 46.62 -5.07
N LEU A 10 -21.95 45.99 -3.91
CA LEU A 10 -20.89 45.16 -3.32
C LEU A 10 -20.95 43.78 -3.98
N VAL A 11 -20.04 43.50 -4.91
CA VAL A 11 -19.87 42.14 -5.47
C VAL A 11 -18.99 41.34 -4.50
N ALA A 12 -19.64 40.48 -3.71
CA ALA A 12 -18.92 39.49 -2.88
C ALA A 12 -18.46 38.33 -3.77
N LEU A 13 -17.16 38.27 -4.07
CA LEU A 13 -16.55 37.15 -4.74
C LEU A 13 -16.36 36.02 -3.72
N PHE A 14 -17.22 35.01 -3.72
CA PHE A 14 -16.99 33.78 -2.97
C PHE A 14 -15.94 32.95 -3.74
N LEU A 15 -14.68 33.03 -3.31
CA LEU A 15 -13.66 32.09 -3.71
C LEU A 15 -13.94 30.76 -2.92
N SER A 16 -14.66 29.83 -3.53
CA SER A 16 -14.72 28.47 -3.04
C SER A 16 -13.35 27.83 -3.29
N ALA A 17 -12.54 27.70 -2.26
CA ALA A 17 -11.37 26.85 -2.29
C ALA A 17 -11.87 25.40 -2.44
N VAL A 18 -11.92 24.91 -3.67
CA VAL A 18 -12.02 23.49 -3.93
C VAL A 18 -10.64 22.93 -3.55
N THR A 19 -10.54 22.39 -2.34
CA THR A 19 -9.45 21.49 -2.01
C THR A 19 -9.63 20.26 -2.91
N ALA A 20 -8.92 20.23 -4.03
CA ALA A 20 -8.78 19.02 -4.80
C ALA A 20 -8.09 18.01 -3.86
N LEU A 21 -8.87 17.08 -3.30
CA LEU A 21 -8.32 15.84 -2.81
C LEU A 21 -7.55 15.26 -3.98
N ALA A 22 -6.23 15.18 -3.85
CA ALA A 22 -5.40 14.53 -4.85
C ALA A 22 -5.95 13.11 -4.98
N THR A 23 -6.63 12.84 -6.09
CA THR A 23 -7.04 11.47 -6.43
C THR A 23 -5.74 10.73 -6.66
N ILE A 24 -5.37 9.86 -5.70
CA ILE A 24 -4.21 9.00 -5.84
C ILE A 24 -4.42 8.22 -7.14
N ASN A 25 -3.56 8.47 -8.12
CA ASN A 25 -3.65 7.83 -9.42
C ASN A 25 -3.03 6.44 -9.32
N PRO A 26 -3.79 5.33 -9.51
CA PRO A 26 -3.22 3.97 -9.46
C PRO A 26 -2.03 3.76 -10.41
N ALA A 27 -1.96 4.51 -11.51
CA ALA A 27 -0.83 4.47 -12.43
C ALA A 27 0.49 4.95 -11.79
N LEU A 28 0.45 5.81 -10.78
CA LEU A 28 1.64 6.24 -10.04
C LEU A 28 2.31 5.09 -9.29
N GLN A 29 1.53 4.10 -8.86
CA GLN A 29 2.04 2.94 -8.12
C GLN A 29 2.78 1.95 -9.04
N MET A 30 2.66 2.10 -10.36
CA MET A 30 3.26 1.23 -11.37
C MET A 30 4.40 1.91 -12.15
N GLN A 31 4.96 3.02 -11.67
CA GLN A 31 6.05 3.71 -12.36
C GLN A 31 7.31 2.85 -12.51
N THR A 32 7.54 1.92 -11.58
CA THR A 32 8.61 0.92 -11.68
C THR A 32 8.31 -0.19 -12.72
N GLY A 33 7.13 -0.15 -13.35
CA GLY A 33 6.65 -1.15 -14.29
C GLY A 33 5.91 -2.31 -13.64
N ASN A 34 5.71 -3.37 -14.41
CA ASN A 34 5.06 -4.62 -13.99
C ASN A 34 6.09 -5.76 -14.10
N PRO A 35 6.83 -6.06 -13.01
CA PRO A 35 8.03 -6.91 -13.07
C PRO A 35 7.74 -8.38 -13.41
N SER A 36 6.51 -8.83 -13.20
CA SER A 36 6.13 -10.22 -13.46
C SER A 36 5.13 -10.39 -14.60
N ALA A 37 4.83 -9.33 -15.35
CA ALA A 37 3.72 -9.32 -16.32
C ALA A 37 2.38 -9.78 -15.68
N ALA A 38 2.11 -9.38 -14.45
CA ALA A 38 0.85 -9.69 -13.75
C ALA A 38 -0.34 -9.14 -14.55
N ALA A 39 -1.45 -9.88 -14.60
CA ALA A 39 -2.63 -9.50 -15.38
C ALA A 39 -3.93 -9.75 -14.60
N THR A 40 -5.02 -9.15 -15.07
CA THR A 40 -6.29 -9.06 -14.34
C THR A 40 -7.27 -10.21 -14.61
N ASP A 41 -6.88 -11.21 -15.39
CA ASP A 41 -7.69 -12.41 -15.57
C ASP A 41 -7.47 -13.38 -14.38
N PRO A 42 -8.44 -13.57 -13.48
CA PRO A 42 -8.26 -14.36 -12.26
C PRO A 42 -8.16 -15.87 -12.51
N ILE A 43 -8.53 -16.35 -13.70
CA ILE A 43 -8.42 -17.75 -14.07
C ILE A 43 -7.05 -18.03 -14.67
N ALA A 44 -6.64 -17.26 -15.68
CA ALA A 44 -5.37 -17.43 -16.38
C ALA A 44 -4.16 -16.99 -15.52
N ASN A 45 -4.36 -16.03 -14.62
CA ASN A 45 -3.28 -15.42 -13.84
C ASN A 45 -3.40 -15.64 -12.33
N ARG A 46 -3.95 -16.77 -11.90
CA ARG A 46 -4.20 -17.07 -10.50
C ARG A 46 -2.94 -16.97 -9.60
N THR A 47 -1.78 -17.25 -10.15
CA THR A 47 -0.49 -17.16 -9.44
C THR A 47 0.25 -15.84 -9.70
N ASN A 48 -0.36 -14.92 -10.44
CA ASN A 48 0.23 -13.63 -10.81
C ASN A 48 -0.88 -12.61 -11.14
N PHE A 49 -1.85 -12.50 -10.26
CA PHE A 49 -3.03 -11.66 -10.47
C PHE A 49 -2.74 -10.20 -10.13
N LEU A 50 -2.91 -9.30 -11.11
CA LEU A 50 -2.66 -7.86 -10.93
C LEU A 50 -3.83 -7.20 -10.20
N ILE A 51 -3.50 -6.52 -9.11
CA ILE A 51 -4.41 -5.62 -8.41
C ILE A 51 -3.76 -4.24 -8.32
N GLN A 52 -4.52 -3.21 -8.71
CA GLN A 52 -4.10 -1.82 -8.65
C GLN A 52 -5.04 -1.07 -7.70
N ARG A 53 -4.46 -0.51 -6.64
CA ARG A 53 -5.14 0.36 -5.67
C ARG A 53 -4.57 1.76 -5.74
N ALA A 54 -5.29 2.70 -5.17
CA ALA A 54 -4.80 4.06 -5.02
C ALA A 54 -3.49 4.11 -4.20
N GLN A 55 -3.35 3.23 -3.21
CA GLN A 55 -2.25 3.24 -2.25
C GLN A 55 -1.04 2.43 -2.70
N TYR A 56 -1.25 1.34 -3.43
CA TYR A 56 -0.20 0.46 -3.96
C TYR A 56 -0.75 -0.46 -5.06
N ALA A 57 0.14 -1.02 -5.87
CA ALA A 57 -0.18 -2.06 -6.85
C ALA A 57 0.59 -3.34 -6.54
N PHE A 58 0.06 -4.50 -6.90
CA PHE A 58 0.72 -5.76 -6.59
C PHE A 58 0.31 -6.90 -7.53
N GLY A 59 1.21 -7.85 -7.71
CA GLY A 59 0.93 -9.14 -8.32
C GLY A 59 0.68 -10.19 -7.24
N TYR A 60 -0.57 -10.65 -7.07
CA TYR A 60 -0.95 -11.63 -6.06
C TYR A 60 -0.80 -13.06 -6.55
N ASN A 61 -0.39 -13.94 -5.67
CA ASN A 61 -0.25 -15.37 -5.93
C ASN A 61 -1.13 -16.18 -4.97
N ASP A 62 -2.22 -16.72 -5.48
CA ASP A 62 -3.15 -17.50 -4.67
C ASP A 62 -2.57 -18.87 -4.23
N THR A 63 -1.52 -19.37 -4.87
CA THR A 63 -0.84 -20.59 -4.44
C THR A 63 0.02 -20.35 -3.20
N THR A 64 0.79 -19.26 -3.17
CA THR A 64 1.58 -18.87 -1.99
C THR A 64 0.76 -18.09 -0.97
N ARG A 65 -0.41 -17.55 -1.38
CA ARG A 65 -1.34 -16.74 -0.58
C ARG A 65 -0.75 -15.43 -0.09
N GLU A 66 0.15 -14.88 -0.90
CA GLU A 66 0.82 -13.60 -0.65
C GLU A 66 1.21 -12.93 -1.97
N PRO A 67 1.60 -11.64 -1.98
CA PRO A 67 2.08 -11.00 -3.20
C PRO A 67 3.39 -11.57 -3.70
N ASN A 68 3.55 -11.71 -5.02
CA ASN A 68 4.86 -11.89 -5.64
C ASN A 68 5.71 -10.62 -5.50
N TRP A 69 5.05 -9.47 -5.56
CA TRP A 69 5.62 -8.13 -5.36
C TRP A 69 4.52 -7.13 -5.05
N VAL A 70 4.89 -6.05 -4.37
CA VAL A 70 4.08 -4.85 -4.14
C VAL A 70 4.90 -3.64 -4.54
N ALA A 71 4.31 -2.71 -5.30
CA ALA A 71 4.93 -1.47 -5.75
C ALA A 71 4.13 -0.26 -5.27
N TRP A 72 4.81 0.79 -4.85
CA TRP A 72 4.19 2.06 -4.46
C TRP A 72 5.13 3.24 -4.67
N ASN A 73 4.52 4.39 -4.87
CA ASN A 73 5.17 5.69 -4.86
C ASN A 73 5.10 6.26 -3.45
N LEU A 74 6.15 6.88 -2.98
CA LEU A 74 6.21 7.55 -1.68
C LEU A 74 6.72 8.98 -1.85
N THR A 75 5.93 9.93 -1.37
CA THR A 75 6.27 11.34 -1.25
C THR A 75 5.96 11.84 0.16
N SER A 76 6.42 13.04 0.52
CA SER A 76 6.02 13.67 1.79
C SER A 76 4.50 13.89 1.89
N GLY A 77 3.80 14.01 0.75
CA GLY A 77 2.35 14.13 0.67
C GLY A 77 1.57 12.88 1.09
N ASP A 78 2.22 11.71 1.17
CA ASP A 78 1.62 10.43 1.58
C ASP A 78 1.70 10.21 3.10
N VAL A 79 2.51 11.02 3.78
CA VAL A 79 2.75 10.92 5.22
C VAL A 79 2.01 12.03 5.95
N GLY A 80 1.16 11.65 6.89
CA GLY A 80 0.33 12.55 7.69
C GLY A 80 0.22 12.07 9.14
N SER A 81 -0.87 12.41 9.81
CA SER A 81 -1.07 12.16 11.24
C SER A 81 -2.24 11.25 11.60
N SER A 82 -2.78 10.50 10.64
CA SER A 82 -3.99 9.69 10.88
C SER A 82 -3.79 8.54 11.88
N GLY A 83 -2.56 8.25 12.23
CA GLY A 83 -2.21 7.12 13.09
C GLY A 83 -2.30 5.76 12.39
N ARG A 84 -1.75 4.75 13.06
CA ARG A 84 -1.73 3.37 12.57
C ARG A 84 -3.09 2.70 12.76
N SER A 85 -3.53 1.88 11.79
CA SER A 85 -4.70 1.00 11.97
C SER A 85 -4.47 0.03 13.13
N PRO A 86 -5.48 -0.16 14.04
CA PRO A 86 -5.36 -1.10 15.13
C PRO A 86 -5.49 -2.56 14.68
N ASP A 87 -6.13 -2.80 13.52
CA ASP A 87 -6.53 -4.13 13.08
C ASP A 87 -5.97 -4.46 11.71
N PHE A 88 -5.79 -5.75 11.45
CA PHE A 88 -5.56 -6.31 10.13
C PHE A 88 -6.88 -6.82 9.57
N PHE A 89 -7.04 -6.78 8.25
CA PHE A 89 -8.29 -7.10 7.58
C PHE A 89 -8.11 -8.20 6.53
N GLN A 90 -9.05 -9.11 6.48
CA GLN A 90 -9.25 -9.97 5.32
C GLN A 90 -9.47 -9.13 4.07
N ASP A 91 -8.84 -9.48 2.96
CA ASP A 91 -9.05 -8.77 1.69
C ASP A 91 -10.19 -9.40 0.89
N THR A 92 -11.38 -8.86 1.07
CA THR A 92 -12.59 -9.31 0.35
C THR A 92 -12.65 -8.84 -1.10
N THR A 93 -11.68 -8.03 -1.57
CA THR A 93 -11.59 -7.58 -2.96
C THR A 93 -10.82 -8.55 -3.85
N LEU A 94 -10.21 -9.59 -3.29
CA LEU A 94 -9.63 -10.69 -4.06
C LEU A 94 -10.72 -11.40 -4.87
N PRO A 95 -10.41 -11.93 -6.07
CA PRO A 95 -11.38 -12.63 -6.90
C PRO A 95 -12.04 -13.81 -6.19
N ALA A 96 -13.28 -14.10 -6.58
CA ALA A 96 -13.98 -15.28 -6.09
C ALA A 96 -13.15 -16.57 -6.33
N GLY A 97 -13.05 -17.39 -5.30
CA GLY A 97 -12.29 -18.63 -5.33
C GLY A 97 -10.81 -18.49 -4.97
N PHE A 98 -10.30 -17.27 -4.76
CA PHE A 98 -8.98 -17.05 -4.14
C PHE A 98 -9.10 -17.26 -2.63
N TYR A 99 -8.04 -17.80 -2.03
CA TYR A 99 -7.99 -17.89 -0.58
C TYR A 99 -7.80 -16.49 0.04
N GLN A 100 -8.76 -16.12 0.86
CA GLN A 100 -8.70 -14.84 1.57
C GLN A 100 -8.07 -15.05 2.95
N VAL A 101 -6.78 -14.75 3.05
CA VAL A 101 -6.00 -14.88 4.28
C VAL A 101 -6.64 -14.09 5.41
N LEU A 102 -6.79 -14.71 6.58
CA LEU A 102 -7.31 -14.09 7.79
C LEU A 102 -6.15 -13.64 8.70
N PRO A 103 -6.35 -12.60 9.52
CA PRO A 103 -5.36 -12.22 10.55
C PRO A 103 -5.01 -13.37 11.49
N THR A 104 -5.98 -14.25 11.79
CA THR A 104 -5.83 -15.43 12.65
C THR A 104 -4.98 -16.54 12.03
N ASP A 105 -4.78 -16.54 10.71
CA ASP A 105 -3.95 -17.52 10.02
C ASP A 105 -2.48 -17.47 10.44
N TYR A 106 -2.04 -16.32 10.96
CA TYR A 106 -0.69 -16.13 11.49
C TYR A 106 -0.55 -16.45 12.98
N SER A 107 -1.66 -16.74 13.68
CA SER A 107 -1.64 -16.98 15.13
C SER A 107 -0.80 -18.20 15.48
N GLY A 108 0.17 -18.00 16.39
CA GLY A 108 1.08 -19.08 16.84
C GLY A 108 2.10 -19.55 15.81
N SER A 109 2.22 -18.88 14.65
CA SER A 109 3.15 -19.27 13.58
C SER A 109 4.61 -18.97 13.90
N GLY A 110 4.90 -18.06 14.83
CA GLY A 110 6.22 -17.52 15.07
C GLY A 110 6.67 -16.45 14.08
N TYR A 111 5.83 -16.11 13.11
CA TYR A 111 6.08 -15.05 12.12
C TYR A 111 5.18 -13.85 12.35
N ASP A 112 5.73 -12.66 12.07
CA ASP A 112 4.96 -11.43 12.00
C ASP A 112 4.13 -11.38 10.70
N ARG A 113 3.03 -10.63 10.74
CA ARG A 113 2.32 -10.15 9.54
C ARG A 113 3.14 -9.00 8.97
N GLY A 114 4.17 -9.34 8.18
CA GLY A 114 5.11 -8.37 7.63
C GLY A 114 4.46 -7.59 6.49
N HIS A 115 4.39 -6.26 6.63
CA HIS A 115 3.90 -5.37 5.57
C HIS A 115 4.89 -5.31 4.40
N LEU A 116 4.37 -5.34 3.18
CA LEU A 116 5.13 -4.96 1.99
C LEU A 116 5.06 -3.44 1.80
N CYS A 117 3.89 -2.87 1.49
CA CYS A 117 3.66 -1.42 1.59
C CYS A 117 3.35 -1.08 3.06
N PRO A 118 4.21 -0.32 3.78
CA PRO A 118 4.09 -0.17 5.22
C PRO A 118 3.03 0.86 5.62
N SER A 119 2.50 0.71 6.83
CA SER A 119 1.56 1.64 7.44
C SER A 119 2.09 3.08 7.46
N GLY A 120 3.37 3.27 7.79
CA GLY A 120 3.98 4.61 7.88
C GLY A 120 3.98 5.40 6.57
N ASP A 121 3.84 4.75 5.42
CA ASP A 121 3.85 5.38 4.10
C ASP A 121 2.45 5.79 3.62
N ARG A 122 1.39 5.55 4.40
CA ARG A 122 -0.01 5.87 4.08
C ARG A 122 -0.75 6.37 5.32
N THR A 123 -0.36 7.55 5.81
CA THR A 123 -0.89 8.12 7.05
C THR A 123 -1.61 9.47 6.86
N VAL A 124 -1.94 9.84 5.62
CA VAL A 124 -2.72 11.06 5.35
C VAL A 124 -4.15 10.90 5.85
N THR A 125 -4.80 9.79 5.51
CA THR A 125 -6.13 9.46 6.00
C THR A 125 -6.15 8.09 6.67
N ARG A 126 -7.15 7.88 7.53
CA ARG A 126 -7.38 6.57 8.13
C ARG A 126 -7.75 5.53 7.08
N ALA A 127 -8.52 5.90 6.08
CA ALA A 127 -8.93 5.01 5.01
C ALA A 127 -7.72 4.52 4.19
N ASP A 128 -6.77 5.39 3.87
CA ASP A 128 -5.53 4.98 3.18
C ASP A 128 -4.69 4.04 4.05
N ASN A 129 -4.65 4.31 5.36
CA ASN A 129 -3.92 3.45 6.30
C ASN A 129 -4.59 2.07 6.45
N ASP A 130 -5.92 1.99 6.52
CA ASP A 130 -6.63 0.72 6.64
C ASP A 130 -6.38 -0.20 5.42
N VAL A 131 -6.25 0.36 4.21
CA VAL A 131 -6.00 -0.41 2.99
C VAL A 131 -4.66 -1.14 3.03
N VAL A 132 -3.62 -0.57 3.64
CA VAL A 132 -2.33 -1.26 3.74
C VAL A 132 -2.33 -2.39 4.78
N PHE A 133 -3.37 -2.48 5.62
CA PHE A 133 -3.58 -3.57 6.58
C PHE A 133 -4.37 -4.77 6.02
N PHE A 134 -4.72 -4.77 4.76
CA PHE A 134 -5.24 -5.99 4.12
C PHE A 134 -4.20 -7.11 4.14
N MET A 135 -4.65 -8.32 4.52
CA MET A 135 -3.79 -9.49 4.56
C MET A 135 -3.16 -9.84 3.21
N SER A 136 -3.72 -9.35 2.10
CA SER A 136 -3.11 -9.44 0.76
C SER A 136 -1.87 -8.56 0.55
N ASN A 137 -1.52 -7.71 1.51
CA ASN A 137 -0.28 -6.91 1.54
C ASN A 137 0.75 -7.49 2.54
N MET A 138 0.48 -8.67 3.09
CA MET A 138 1.30 -9.31 4.14
C MET A 138 2.06 -10.50 3.60
N MET A 139 3.23 -10.75 4.23
CA MET A 139 3.99 -11.99 4.10
C MET A 139 4.43 -12.49 5.49
N PRO A 140 4.61 -13.81 5.71
CA PRO A 140 5.26 -14.32 6.91
C PRO A 140 6.70 -13.80 6.98
N GLN A 141 7.00 -12.97 7.97
CA GLN A 141 8.30 -12.35 8.14
C GLN A 141 8.86 -12.65 9.53
N ALA A 142 10.12 -13.05 9.61
CA ALA A 142 10.78 -13.25 10.89
C ALA A 142 10.79 -11.94 11.69
N PRO A 143 10.48 -11.95 13.00
CA PRO A 143 10.41 -10.74 13.82
C PRO A 143 11.67 -9.89 13.75
N ASP A 144 12.86 -10.50 13.81
CA ASP A 144 14.14 -9.79 13.76
C ASP A 144 14.33 -9.05 12.43
N ASN A 145 13.82 -9.61 11.32
CA ASN A 145 13.85 -8.94 10.02
C ASN A 145 12.81 -7.81 10.00
N ASN A 146 11.54 -8.13 10.30
CA ASN A 146 10.43 -7.18 10.21
C ASN A 146 10.64 -5.95 11.09
N GLN A 147 11.01 -6.16 12.36
CA GLN A 147 11.19 -5.11 13.36
C GLN A 147 12.58 -4.47 13.34
N GLY A 148 13.53 -5.09 12.62
CA GLY A 148 14.92 -4.66 12.50
C GLY A 148 15.23 -3.93 11.20
N VAL A 149 15.97 -4.59 10.31
CA VAL A 149 16.49 -3.98 9.07
C VAL A 149 15.37 -3.54 8.13
N TRP A 150 14.25 -4.26 8.07
CA TRP A 150 13.11 -3.90 7.23
C TRP A 150 12.50 -2.55 7.66
N ALA A 151 12.15 -2.41 8.94
CA ALA A 151 11.62 -1.18 9.51
C ALA A 151 12.62 -0.01 9.40
N SER A 152 13.92 -0.27 9.54
CA SER A 152 14.98 0.73 9.38
C SER A 152 15.03 1.25 7.95
N PHE A 153 14.93 0.38 6.95
CA PHE A 153 14.92 0.78 5.55
C PHE A 153 13.65 1.56 5.17
N GLU A 154 12.49 1.19 5.71
CA GLU A 154 11.25 1.97 5.55
C GLU A 154 11.38 3.38 6.11
N THR A 155 11.98 3.52 7.30
CA THR A 155 12.24 4.83 7.89
C THR A 155 13.19 5.65 7.02
N TYR A 156 14.23 5.03 6.46
CA TYR A 156 15.16 5.70 5.54
C TYR A 156 14.43 6.20 4.28
N CYS A 157 13.55 5.39 3.66
CA CYS A 157 12.75 5.82 2.51
C CYS A 157 11.87 7.05 2.85
N ARG A 158 11.23 7.06 4.02
CA ARG A 158 10.45 8.23 4.47
C ARG A 158 11.34 9.47 4.67
N THR A 159 12.55 9.30 5.20
CA THR A 159 13.50 10.42 5.32
C THR A 159 13.85 11.01 3.95
N LEU A 160 14.02 10.18 2.92
CA LEU A 160 14.23 10.66 1.55
C LEU A 160 13.00 11.45 1.03
N ALA A 161 11.79 10.92 1.25
CA ALA A 161 10.56 11.60 0.86
C ALA A 161 10.38 12.94 1.60
N ASP A 162 10.69 13.01 2.88
CA ASP A 162 10.60 14.23 3.70
C ASP A 162 11.57 15.32 3.23
N THR A 163 12.67 14.95 2.56
CA THR A 163 13.62 15.91 1.95
C THR A 163 13.18 16.35 0.54
N GLY A 164 11.98 16.00 0.10
CA GLY A 164 11.37 16.45 -1.15
C GLY A 164 11.57 15.52 -2.33
N ASN A 165 12.12 14.32 -2.11
CA ASN A 165 12.23 13.34 -3.18
C ASN A 165 10.91 12.56 -3.37
N GLU A 166 10.71 12.10 -4.60
CA GLU A 166 9.78 11.03 -4.92
C GLU A 166 10.54 9.69 -4.85
N VAL A 167 10.05 8.75 -4.07
CA VAL A 167 10.70 7.45 -3.87
C VAL A 167 9.79 6.36 -4.44
N LEU A 168 10.23 5.71 -5.51
CA LEU A 168 9.54 4.58 -6.11
C LEU A 168 10.03 3.30 -5.44
N ILE A 169 9.13 2.58 -4.78
CA ILE A 169 9.50 1.40 -3.99
C ILE A 169 8.80 0.17 -4.56
N ILE A 170 9.55 -0.93 -4.62
CA ILE A 170 9.02 -2.25 -4.91
C ILE A 170 9.62 -3.26 -3.95
N ALA A 171 8.79 -4.16 -3.43
CA ALA A 171 9.21 -5.15 -2.44
C ALA A 171 8.50 -6.48 -2.66
N GLY A 172 9.09 -7.56 -2.18
CA GLY A 172 8.47 -8.89 -2.30
C GLY A 172 9.17 -9.96 -1.49
N PRO A 173 8.53 -11.13 -1.38
CA PRO A 173 9.12 -12.37 -0.89
C PRO A 173 9.90 -13.09 -2.00
N GLY A 174 10.70 -14.10 -1.60
CA GLY A 174 11.36 -15.01 -2.54
C GLY A 174 11.98 -16.23 -1.85
N GLY A 175 12.52 -17.14 -2.66
CA GLY A 175 13.22 -18.32 -2.15
C GLY A 175 12.31 -19.34 -1.48
N PHE A 176 11.10 -19.57 -1.99
CA PHE A 176 10.15 -20.53 -1.42
C PHE A 176 10.67 -21.97 -1.51
N ALA A 177 10.81 -22.61 -0.35
CA ALA A 177 11.25 -24.00 -0.22
C ALA A 177 10.10 -24.96 0.13
N GLY A 178 8.84 -24.54 -0.02
CA GLY A 178 7.64 -25.34 0.26
C GLY A 178 7.18 -25.30 1.71
N SER A 179 7.87 -24.60 2.61
CA SER A 179 7.40 -24.40 3.99
C SER A 179 6.25 -23.41 4.03
N THR A 180 5.27 -23.69 4.90
CA THR A 180 4.10 -22.82 5.10
C THR A 180 3.80 -22.66 6.59
N ILE A 181 3.13 -21.56 6.95
CA ILE A 181 2.43 -21.52 8.25
C ILE A 181 1.19 -22.41 8.19
N ALA A 182 0.57 -22.69 9.34
CA ALA A 182 -0.49 -23.69 9.48
C ALA A 182 -1.67 -23.50 8.49
N SER A 183 -1.99 -22.26 8.14
CA SER A 183 -3.03 -21.91 7.17
C SER A 183 -2.64 -22.11 5.70
N GLY A 184 -1.38 -22.50 5.42
CA GLY A 184 -0.87 -22.72 4.07
C GLY A 184 -0.37 -21.44 3.37
N VAL A 185 -0.20 -20.32 4.07
CA VAL A 185 0.55 -19.17 3.55
C VAL A 185 2.03 -19.56 3.50
N SER A 186 2.68 -19.35 2.37
CA SER A 186 4.08 -19.76 2.18
C SER A 186 5.04 -18.93 3.02
N ILE A 187 6.11 -19.57 3.51
CA ILE A 187 7.17 -18.89 4.24
C ILE A 187 8.30 -18.59 3.26
N PRO A 188 8.62 -17.31 2.97
CA PRO A 188 9.71 -16.96 2.07
C PRO A 188 11.08 -17.25 2.72
N GLY A 189 12.04 -17.70 1.92
CA GLY A 189 13.43 -17.88 2.35
C GLY A 189 14.17 -16.55 2.51
N PHE A 190 13.72 -15.51 1.81
CA PHE A 190 14.22 -14.13 1.93
C PHE A 190 13.13 -13.12 1.56
N THR A 191 13.33 -11.89 1.98
CA THR A 191 12.54 -10.74 1.58
C THR A 191 13.45 -9.71 0.92
N TRP A 192 12.92 -8.97 -0.05
CA TRP A 192 13.67 -7.95 -0.78
C TRP A 192 12.87 -6.66 -0.91
N LYS A 193 13.57 -5.52 -0.95
CA LYS A 193 13.00 -4.21 -1.17
C LYS A 193 13.97 -3.35 -1.97
N ILE A 194 13.48 -2.68 -3.00
CA ILE A 194 14.23 -1.77 -3.87
C ILE A 194 13.58 -0.40 -3.76
N ALA A 195 14.36 0.64 -3.60
CA ALA A 195 13.94 2.03 -3.66
C ALA A 195 14.72 2.74 -4.76
N VAL A 196 14.03 3.52 -5.59
CA VAL A 196 14.57 4.38 -6.64
C VAL A 196 14.17 5.82 -6.30
N VAL A 197 15.13 6.74 -6.37
CA VAL A 197 14.98 8.15 -6.00
C VAL A 197 15.28 9.02 -7.20
#